data_64e30e5577401bb22f7254e8457f564f
#
_entry.id   64e30e5577401bb22f7254e8457f564f
#
_cell.length_a   1.000
_cell.length_b   1.000
_cell.length_c   1.000
_cell.angle_alpha   90.00
_cell.angle_beta   90.00
_cell.angle_gamma   90.00
#
_symmetry.space_group_name_H-M   'P 1'
#
loop_
_entity.id
_entity.type
_entity.pdbx_description
1 polymer ?
#
loop_
_entity_poly.entity_id
_entity_poly.type
_entity_poly.pdbx_seq_one_letter_code
_entity_poly.pdbx_strand_id
1 'polypeptide(L)'
;NKQKNIPLLISAFEEFCNIHPDYELHIYGDGAEKETILDIIYSKHLERIIKVFPNTPNVHELVINAAMFVSTSDFEGLSNSMLEALSMGLPTICTDCPCGGARMVIEDGVNGFLIPVNNQKSLVDKMLLIAGSSELTIKLSNNALKINNKLNVDNICKQWISLL
;
A
#
# COMPACT_ATOMS: atom_id res chain seq x y z
N ASN A 1 -10.80 10.16 3.57
CA ASN A 1 -9.97 11.34 3.32
C ASN A 1 -9.58 11.40 1.85
N LYS A 2 -9.96 12.46 1.14
CA LYS A 2 -9.69 12.67 -0.31
C LYS A 2 -8.23 12.48 -0.67
N GLN A 3 -7.34 12.89 0.23
CA GLN A 3 -5.90 12.73 0.10
C GLN A 3 -5.46 11.29 -0.26
N LYS A 4 -6.19 10.27 0.21
CA LYS A 4 -5.84 8.86 -0.02
C LYS A 4 -6.18 8.37 -1.42
N ASN A 5 -6.98 9.14 -2.19
CA ASN A 5 -7.36 8.85 -3.57
C ASN A 5 -7.85 7.40 -3.79
N ILE A 6 -8.73 6.94 -2.88
CA ILE A 6 -9.31 5.59 -2.96
C ILE A 6 -10.06 5.33 -4.27
N PRO A 7 -10.74 6.32 -4.92
CA PRO A 7 -11.35 6.11 -6.22
C PRO A 7 -10.36 5.62 -7.30
N LEU A 8 -9.12 6.14 -7.30
CA LEU A 8 -8.06 5.65 -8.19
C LEU A 8 -7.74 4.17 -7.92
N LEU A 9 -7.62 3.79 -6.64
CA LEU A 9 -7.36 2.40 -6.24
C LEU A 9 -8.50 1.47 -6.70
N ILE A 10 -9.77 1.87 -6.51
CA ILE A 10 -10.94 1.09 -6.94
C ILE A 10 -10.91 0.87 -8.45
N SER A 11 -10.66 1.92 -9.24
CA SER A 11 -10.61 1.82 -10.70
C SER A 11 -9.45 0.95 -11.19
N ALA A 12 -8.29 1.04 -10.56
CA ALA A 12 -7.15 0.19 -10.88
C ALA A 12 -7.40 -1.27 -10.49
N PHE A 13 -8.04 -1.52 -9.34
CA PHE A 13 -8.36 -2.86 -8.88
C PHE A 13 -9.41 -3.54 -9.77
N GLU A 14 -10.43 -2.80 -10.22
CA GLU A 14 -11.40 -3.28 -11.21
C GLU A 14 -10.70 -3.80 -12.48
N GLU A 15 -9.76 -3.02 -13.02
CA GLU A 15 -8.97 -3.42 -14.20
C GLU A 15 -8.08 -4.63 -13.92
N PHE A 16 -7.42 -4.67 -12.76
CA PHE A 16 -6.59 -5.79 -12.30
C PHE A 16 -7.38 -7.09 -12.18
N CYS A 17 -8.60 -7.06 -11.62
CA CYS A 17 -9.45 -8.23 -11.43
C CYS A 17 -9.97 -8.85 -12.74
N ASN A 18 -9.94 -8.14 -13.85
CA ASN A 18 -10.22 -8.76 -15.15
C ASN A 18 -9.20 -9.84 -15.52
N ILE A 19 -8.00 -9.78 -14.95
CA ILE A 19 -6.90 -10.74 -15.19
C ILE A 19 -6.75 -11.69 -13.99
N HIS A 20 -6.96 -11.19 -12.77
CA HIS A 20 -6.82 -11.93 -11.52
C HIS A 20 -8.13 -11.88 -10.71
N PRO A 21 -9.19 -12.62 -11.10
CA PRO A 21 -10.52 -12.56 -10.47
C PRO A 21 -10.58 -13.11 -9.05
N ASP A 22 -9.57 -13.85 -8.61
CA ASP A 22 -9.52 -14.47 -7.28
C ASP A 22 -9.00 -13.53 -6.19
N TYR A 23 -8.64 -12.28 -6.54
CA TYR A 23 -8.20 -11.29 -5.56
C TYR A 23 -9.37 -10.49 -5.00
N GLU A 24 -9.23 -10.08 -3.74
CA GLU A 24 -10.12 -9.13 -3.07
C GLU A 24 -9.34 -7.89 -2.63
N LEU A 25 -9.99 -6.72 -2.71
CA LEU A 25 -9.48 -5.49 -2.13
C LEU A 25 -10.13 -5.25 -0.77
N HIS A 26 -9.31 -5.18 0.27
CA HIS A 26 -9.75 -4.84 1.61
C HIS A 26 -9.31 -3.41 1.96
N ILE A 27 -10.27 -2.55 2.31
CA ILE A 27 -10.05 -1.16 2.71
C ILE A 27 -10.44 -1.01 4.17
N TYR A 28 -9.50 -0.66 5.03
CA TYR A 28 -9.73 -0.45 6.46
C TYR A 28 -9.75 1.04 6.79
N GLY A 29 -10.79 1.50 7.47
CA GLY A 29 -10.87 2.88 7.96
C GLY A 29 -12.30 3.42 8.05
N ASP A 30 -12.45 4.48 8.86
CA ASP A 30 -13.70 5.20 9.11
C ASP A 30 -13.53 6.70 8.79
N GLY A 31 -13.25 7.02 7.54
CA GLY A 31 -13.10 8.39 7.09
C GLY A 31 -14.41 9.00 6.57
N ALA A 32 -14.46 10.33 6.46
CA ALA A 32 -15.60 11.07 5.93
C ALA A 32 -16.01 10.67 4.49
N GLU A 33 -15.10 10.06 3.73
CA GLU A 33 -15.34 9.61 2.35
C GLU A 33 -15.96 8.20 2.27
N LYS A 34 -16.25 7.54 3.41
CA LYS A 34 -16.71 6.16 3.45
C LYS A 34 -17.97 5.94 2.59
N GLU A 35 -18.97 6.78 2.75
CA GLU A 35 -20.22 6.69 1.97
C GLU A 35 -19.94 6.88 0.47
N THR A 36 -19.16 7.88 0.10
CA THR A 36 -18.75 8.11 -1.29
C THR A 36 -18.02 6.90 -1.89
N ILE A 37 -17.15 6.27 -1.10
CA ILE A 37 -16.42 5.06 -1.53
C ILE A 37 -17.40 3.90 -1.74
N LEU A 38 -18.35 3.70 -0.83
CA LEU A 38 -19.39 2.67 -0.96
C LEU A 38 -20.27 2.92 -2.19
N ASP A 39 -20.68 4.16 -2.45
CA ASP A 39 -21.46 4.52 -3.64
C ASP A 39 -20.70 4.19 -4.93
N ILE A 40 -19.38 4.46 -4.99
CA ILE A 40 -18.54 4.08 -6.13
C ILE A 40 -18.53 2.56 -6.32
N ILE A 41 -18.33 1.80 -5.24
CA ILE A 41 -18.29 0.33 -5.26
C ILE A 41 -19.64 -0.22 -5.78
N TYR A 42 -20.76 0.28 -5.26
CA TYR A 42 -22.11 -0.14 -5.68
C TYR A 42 -22.43 0.23 -7.12
N SER A 43 -22.09 1.45 -7.53
CA SER A 43 -22.34 1.90 -8.92
C SER A 43 -21.57 1.08 -9.96
N LYS A 44 -20.46 0.48 -9.57
CA LYS A 44 -19.60 -0.39 -10.39
C LYS A 44 -19.87 -1.88 -10.20
N HIS A 45 -20.78 -2.28 -9.32
CA HIS A 45 -21.09 -3.68 -8.98
C HIS A 45 -19.89 -4.49 -8.48
N LEU A 46 -19.03 -3.85 -7.66
CA LEU A 46 -17.77 -4.43 -7.17
C LEU A 46 -17.85 -4.98 -5.73
N GLU A 47 -19.05 -5.04 -5.12
CA GLU A 47 -19.28 -5.40 -3.70
C GLU A 47 -18.79 -6.82 -3.36
N ARG A 48 -18.67 -7.67 -4.36
CA ARG A 48 -18.19 -9.03 -4.17
C ARG A 48 -16.69 -9.11 -3.94
N ILE A 49 -15.94 -8.19 -4.56
CA ILE A 49 -14.47 -8.22 -4.59
C ILE A 49 -13.81 -7.06 -3.84
N ILE A 50 -14.59 -6.01 -3.47
CA ILE A 50 -14.09 -4.90 -2.65
C ILE A 50 -14.85 -4.85 -1.33
N LYS A 51 -14.13 -4.93 -0.23
CA LYS A 51 -14.65 -4.92 1.14
C LYS A 51 -14.15 -3.71 1.90
N VAL A 52 -15.07 -2.98 2.55
CA VAL A 52 -14.73 -1.83 3.40
C VAL A 52 -15.00 -2.19 4.85
N PHE A 53 -13.96 -2.18 5.65
CA PHE A 53 -13.99 -2.52 7.07
C PHE A 53 -13.79 -1.27 7.93
N PRO A 54 -14.35 -1.26 9.15
CA PRO A 54 -14.05 -0.20 10.12
C PRO A 54 -12.58 -0.22 10.52
N ASN A 55 -12.12 0.89 11.09
CA ASN A 55 -10.82 0.93 11.73
C ASN A 55 -10.75 -0.09 12.89
N THR A 56 -9.64 -0.78 13.01
CA THR A 56 -9.42 -1.79 14.06
C THR A 56 -7.98 -1.74 14.57
N PRO A 57 -7.76 -1.88 15.89
CA PRO A 57 -6.40 -1.94 16.44
C PRO A 57 -5.62 -3.19 16.00
N ASN A 58 -6.32 -4.26 15.62
CA ASN A 58 -5.71 -5.53 15.24
C ASN A 58 -5.57 -5.68 13.70
N VAL A 59 -5.50 -4.59 12.95
CA VAL A 59 -5.39 -4.63 11.48
C VAL A 59 -4.19 -5.47 11.01
N HIS A 60 -3.08 -5.45 11.74
CA HIS A 60 -1.87 -6.21 11.39
C HIS A 60 -2.12 -7.71 11.29
N GLU A 61 -2.86 -8.29 12.24
CA GLU A 61 -3.21 -9.71 12.23
C GLU A 61 -4.09 -10.08 11.02
N LEU A 62 -4.94 -9.14 10.60
CA LEU A 62 -5.87 -9.36 9.48
C LEU A 62 -5.18 -9.26 8.12
N VAL A 63 -4.12 -8.44 8.01
CA VAL A 63 -3.46 -8.16 6.72
C VAL A 63 -2.10 -8.83 6.56
N ILE A 64 -1.58 -9.51 7.58
CA ILE A 64 -0.23 -10.13 7.55
C ILE A 64 -0.02 -11.08 6.36
N ASN A 65 -1.09 -11.72 5.88
CA ASN A 65 -1.07 -12.63 4.74
C ASN A 65 -1.60 -11.98 3.45
N ALA A 66 -1.74 -10.67 3.40
CA ALA A 66 -2.15 -10.00 2.18
C ALA A 66 -1.09 -10.16 1.08
N ALA A 67 -1.54 -10.28 -0.16
CA ALA A 67 -0.63 -10.42 -1.30
C ALA A 67 0.20 -9.15 -1.53
N MET A 68 -0.36 -7.98 -1.24
CA MET A 68 0.31 -6.68 -1.36
C MET A 68 -0.41 -5.59 -0.56
N PHE A 69 0.31 -4.53 -0.24
CA PHE A 69 -0.21 -3.27 0.28
C PHE A 69 -0.14 -2.20 -0.80
N VAL A 70 -1.20 -1.37 -0.90
CA VAL A 70 -1.27 -0.28 -1.89
C VAL A 70 -1.64 1.04 -1.21
N SER A 71 -0.90 2.09 -1.52
CA SER A 71 -1.21 3.47 -1.14
C SER A 71 -1.23 4.38 -2.36
N THR A 72 -2.39 4.99 -2.62
CA THR A 72 -2.64 5.86 -3.79
C THR A 72 -2.70 7.34 -3.44
N SER A 73 -2.15 7.74 -2.30
CA SER A 73 -2.24 9.11 -1.78
C SER A 73 -1.72 10.15 -2.78
N ASP A 74 -2.44 11.25 -2.94
CA ASP A 74 -2.01 12.38 -3.79
C ASP A 74 -0.86 13.15 -3.14
N PHE A 75 -0.85 13.21 -1.82
CA PHE A 75 0.26 13.73 -1.01
C PHE A 75 0.31 12.98 0.33
N GLU A 76 1.50 12.64 0.77
CA GLU A 76 1.74 11.92 2.02
C GLU A 76 3.18 12.15 2.45
N GLY A 77 3.38 12.41 3.74
CA GLY A 77 4.71 12.35 4.33
C GLY A 77 5.14 10.89 4.52
N LEU A 78 5.84 10.62 5.59
CA LEU A 78 6.20 9.24 5.95
C LEU A 78 4.95 8.54 6.55
N SER A 79 4.30 7.71 5.76
CA SER A 79 3.04 7.05 6.14
C SER A 79 3.27 5.91 7.12
N ASN A 80 2.58 5.91 8.27
CA ASN A 80 2.64 4.80 9.23
C ASN A 80 2.17 3.48 8.61
N SER A 81 1.05 3.48 7.89
CA SER A 81 0.53 2.25 7.25
C SER A 81 1.49 1.67 6.22
N MET A 82 2.23 2.50 5.50
CA MET A 82 3.30 2.05 4.60
C MET A 82 4.47 1.43 5.38
N LEU A 83 4.90 2.07 6.46
CA LEU A 83 5.97 1.52 7.32
C LEU A 83 5.56 0.21 7.96
N GLU A 84 4.34 0.10 8.44
CA GLU A 84 3.75 -1.12 8.98
C GLU A 84 3.72 -2.24 7.93
N ALA A 85 3.25 -1.95 6.71
CA ALA A 85 3.23 -2.91 5.61
C ALA A 85 4.65 -3.42 5.28
N LEU A 86 5.63 -2.53 5.14
CA LEU A 86 7.02 -2.89 4.92
C LEU A 86 7.59 -3.73 6.08
N SER A 87 7.24 -3.37 7.32
CA SER A 87 7.72 -4.08 8.52
C SER A 87 7.15 -5.49 8.65
N MET A 88 5.98 -5.73 8.08
CA MET A 88 5.36 -7.06 7.96
C MET A 88 5.88 -7.84 6.74
N GLY A 89 6.69 -7.23 5.88
CA GLY A 89 7.20 -7.84 4.66
C GLY A 89 6.16 -7.90 3.54
N LEU A 90 5.14 -7.06 3.55
CA LEU A 90 4.17 -7.01 2.46
C LEU A 90 4.80 -6.34 1.22
N PRO A 91 4.71 -6.94 0.03
CA PRO A 91 5.00 -6.24 -1.21
C PRO A 91 4.19 -4.95 -1.28
N THR A 92 4.87 -3.81 -1.40
CA THR A 92 4.26 -2.49 -1.20
C THR A 92 4.32 -1.67 -2.48
N ILE A 93 3.19 -1.09 -2.88
CA ILE A 93 3.08 -0.11 -3.97
C ILE A 93 2.63 1.22 -3.38
N CYS A 94 3.39 2.28 -3.56
CA CYS A 94 3.04 3.61 -3.08
C CYS A 94 3.19 4.66 -4.18
N THR A 95 2.34 5.68 -4.14
CA THR A 95 2.55 6.89 -4.95
C THR A 95 3.80 7.63 -4.49
N ASP A 96 4.60 8.07 -5.45
CA ASP A 96 5.76 8.91 -5.24
C ASP A 96 5.32 10.39 -5.12
N CYS A 97 4.77 10.72 -3.96
CA CYS A 97 4.28 12.07 -3.67
C CYS A 97 5.42 13.09 -3.66
N PRO A 98 5.16 14.36 -4.06
CA PRO A 98 6.18 15.42 -4.08
C PRO A 98 6.92 15.65 -2.75
N CYS A 99 6.25 15.41 -1.60
CA CYS A 99 6.85 15.47 -0.27
C CYS A 99 7.87 14.36 0.02
N GLY A 100 7.97 13.31 -0.81
CA GLY A 100 9.07 12.37 -0.82
C GLY A 100 9.10 11.33 0.30
N GLY A 101 8.06 11.22 1.13
CA GLY A 101 8.05 10.29 2.25
C GLY A 101 8.23 8.83 1.85
N ALA A 102 7.58 8.39 0.78
CA ALA A 102 7.70 7.01 0.30
C ALA A 102 9.13 6.71 -0.21
N ARG A 103 9.74 7.61 -0.97
CA ARG A 103 11.11 7.41 -1.50
C ARG A 103 12.22 7.45 -0.44
N MET A 104 11.92 7.86 0.79
CA MET A 104 12.88 7.74 1.90
C MET A 104 13.09 6.29 2.35
N VAL A 105 12.11 5.43 2.12
CA VAL A 105 12.09 4.05 2.63
C VAL A 105 11.87 2.99 1.56
N ILE A 106 11.27 3.35 0.41
CA ILE A 106 11.08 2.47 -0.74
C ILE A 106 12.17 2.76 -1.78
N GLU A 107 12.92 1.73 -2.11
CA GLU A 107 13.81 1.65 -3.27
C GLU A 107 13.06 0.90 -4.37
N ASP A 108 12.72 1.61 -5.46
CA ASP A 108 11.83 1.11 -6.51
C ASP A 108 12.35 -0.20 -7.14
N GLY A 109 11.48 -1.23 -7.18
CA GLY A 109 11.79 -2.56 -7.68
C GLY A 109 12.71 -3.41 -6.77
N VAL A 110 13.09 -2.91 -5.60
CA VAL A 110 13.95 -3.62 -4.63
C VAL A 110 13.15 -4.10 -3.42
N ASN A 111 12.50 -3.18 -2.69
CA ASN A 111 11.70 -3.49 -1.51
C ASN A 111 10.25 -3.03 -1.60
N GLY A 112 9.84 -2.52 -2.75
CA GLY A 112 8.51 -2.03 -3.07
C GLY A 112 8.51 -1.35 -4.42
N PHE A 113 7.40 -0.74 -4.79
CA PHE A 113 7.26 0.04 -6.01
C PHE A 113 6.81 1.46 -5.72
N LEU A 114 7.40 2.41 -6.46
CA LEU A 114 6.97 3.80 -6.50
C LEU A 114 6.28 4.06 -7.84
N ILE A 115 5.08 4.65 -7.79
CA ILE A 115 4.31 5.01 -8.97
C ILE A 115 4.02 6.51 -8.99
N PRO A 116 3.87 7.14 -10.16
CA PRO A 116 3.45 8.54 -10.23
C PRO A 116 2.06 8.73 -9.61
N VAL A 117 1.84 9.89 -8.98
CA VAL A 117 0.52 10.30 -8.46
C VAL A 117 -0.51 10.31 -9.61
N ASN A 118 -1.73 9.88 -9.32
CA ASN A 118 -2.84 9.81 -10.28
C ASN A 118 -2.57 8.95 -11.54
N ASN A 119 -1.69 7.95 -11.47
CA ASN A 119 -1.37 7.09 -12.60
C ASN A 119 -1.94 5.67 -12.42
N GLN A 120 -3.21 5.49 -12.85
CA GLN A 120 -3.90 4.19 -12.79
C GLN A 120 -3.11 3.10 -13.53
N LYS A 121 -2.66 3.39 -14.75
CA LYS A 121 -1.94 2.41 -15.56
C LYS A 121 -0.69 1.86 -14.84
N SER A 122 0.12 2.76 -14.28
CA SER A 122 1.31 2.35 -13.51
C SER A 122 0.93 1.51 -12.30
N LEU A 123 -0.18 1.82 -11.62
CA LEU A 123 -0.66 1.03 -10.50
C LEU A 123 -1.05 -0.39 -10.94
N VAL A 124 -1.87 -0.51 -11.98
CA VAL A 124 -2.28 -1.81 -12.55
C VAL A 124 -1.05 -2.62 -12.97
N ASP A 125 -0.11 -2.03 -13.70
CA ASP A 125 1.11 -2.68 -14.15
C ASP A 125 1.91 -3.27 -12.97
N LYS A 126 2.04 -2.54 -11.85
CA LYS A 126 2.76 -3.02 -10.65
C LYS A 126 1.99 -4.10 -9.89
N MET A 127 0.67 -4.00 -9.79
CA MET A 127 -0.17 -5.05 -9.21
C MET A 127 -0.04 -6.36 -10.00
N LEU A 128 -0.09 -6.28 -11.33
CA LEU A 128 0.09 -7.43 -12.23
C LEU A 128 1.49 -8.06 -12.10
N LEU A 129 2.54 -7.25 -11.97
CA LEU A 129 3.91 -7.75 -11.76
C LEU A 129 4.03 -8.55 -10.46
N ILE A 130 3.47 -8.05 -9.36
CA ILE A 130 3.49 -8.76 -8.06
C ILE A 130 2.66 -10.05 -8.16
N ALA A 131 1.45 -9.99 -8.67
CA ALA A 131 0.56 -11.15 -8.78
C ALA A 131 1.10 -12.22 -9.75
N GLY A 132 1.82 -11.81 -10.78
CA GLY A 132 2.35 -12.70 -11.83
C GLY A 132 3.68 -13.38 -11.50
N SER A 133 4.37 -13.02 -10.39
CA SER A 133 5.70 -13.55 -10.11
C SER A 133 5.93 -13.79 -8.61
N SER A 134 5.87 -15.05 -8.22
CA SER A 134 6.20 -15.45 -6.83
C SER A 134 7.64 -15.14 -6.45
N GLU A 135 8.58 -15.24 -7.39
CA GLU A 135 9.99 -14.89 -7.16
C GLU A 135 10.14 -13.39 -6.83
N LEU A 136 9.49 -12.52 -7.60
CA LEU A 136 9.49 -11.08 -7.34
C LEU A 136 8.83 -10.76 -5.99
N THR A 137 7.69 -11.38 -5.70
CA THR A 137 6.96 -11.21 -4.43
C THR A 137 7.85 -11.56 -3.24
N ILE A 138 8.53 -12.71 -3.27
CA ILE A 138 9.46 -13.13 -2.22
C ILE A 138 10.65 -12.16 -2.09
N LYS A 139 11.21 -11.71 -3.21
CA LYS A 139 12.31 -10.72 -3.22
C LYS A 139 11.89 -9.42 -2.56
N LEU A 140 10.75 -8.85 -2.96
CA LEU A 140 10.21 -7.61 -2.39
C LEU A 140 9.96 -7.76 -0.89
N SER A 141 9.31 -8.86 -0.48
CA SER A 141 8.99 -9.18 0.91
C SER A 141 10.24 -9.25 1.78
N ASN A 142 11.25 -10.03 1.38
CA ASN A 142 12.51 -10.17 2.12
C ASN A 142 13.27 -8.83 2.25
N ASN A 143 13.21 -8.00 1.23
CA ASN A 143 13.86 -6.69 1.27
C ASN A 143 13.06 -5.67 2.08
N ALA A 144 11.73 -5.72 2.04
CA ALA A 144 10.86 -4.86 2.85
C ALA A 144 11.14 -5.06 4.35
N LEU A 145 11.29 -6.30 4.82
CA LEU A 145 11.59 -6.64 6.22
C LEU A 145 12.87 -5.96 6.75
N LYS A 146 13.80 -5.55 5.88
CA LYS A 146 15.02 -4.84 6.30
C LYS A 146 14.74 -3.47 6.93
N ILE A 147 13.54 -2.92 6.73
CA ILE A 147 13.11 -1.67 7.36
C ILE A 147 13.14 -1.78 8.89
N ASN A 148 12.86 -2.96 9.44
CA ASN A 148 12.85 -3.22 10.87
C ASN A 148 14.23 -2.94 11.50
N ASN A 149 15.31 -3.24 10.79
CA ASN A 149 16.66 -2.93 11.24
C ASN A 149 16.98 -1.44 11.08
N LYS A 150 16.50 -0.81 10.00
CA LYS A 150 16.77 0.61 9.71
C LYS A 150 16.08 1.53 10.70
N LEU A 151 14.86 1.22 11.11
CA LEU A 151 13.99 2.06 11.94
C LEU A 151 13.82 1.55 13.37
N ASN A 152 14.63 0.60 13.83
CA ASN A 152 14.55 0.20 15.24
C ASN A 152 15.02 1.33 16.18
N VAL A 153 14.51 1.31 17.39
CA VAL A 153 14.74 2.37 18.38
C VAL A 153 16.24 2.59 18.67
N ASP A 154 17.01 1.51 18.80
CA ASP A 154 18.44 1.61 19.10
C ASP A 154 19.21 2.32 17.99
N ASN A 155 18.92 2.01 16.73
CA ASN A 155 19.56 2.65 15.59
C ASN A 155 19.18 4.12 15.47
N ILE A 156 17.92 4.45 15.70
CA ILE A 156 17.45 5.84 15.70
C ILE A 156 18.09 6.62 16.84
N CYS A 157 18.14 6.07 18.06
CA CYS A 157 18.81 6.71 19.19
C CYS A 157 20.31 6.96 18.93
N LYS A 158 21.02 5.98 18.34
CA LYS A 158 22.43 6.16 17.96
C LYS A 158 22.63 7.30 16.97
N GLN A 159 21.74 7.42 15.96
CA GLN A 159 21.80 8.53 15.00
C GLN A 159 21.61 9.89 15.70
N TRP A 160 20.64 10.00 16.61
CA TRP A 160 20.43 11.23 17.37
C TRP A 160 21.62 11.59 18.24
N ILE A 161 22.19 10.63 18.96
CA ILE A 161 23.37 10.84 19.83
C ILE A 161 24.58 11.31 19.00
N SER A 162 24.72 10.83 17.75
CA SER A 162 25.83 11.23 16.87
C SER A 162 25.73 12.66 16.34
N LEU A 163 24.61 13.34 16.55
CA LEU A 163 24.39 14.74 16.15
C LEU A 163 24.67 15.72 17.31
N LEU A 164 24.90 15.22 18.51
CA LEU A 164 25.23 16.00 19.73
C LEU A 164 26.74 16.10 19.92
#